data_d063a4a8d73150066b3600d7c9d12682
#
_entry.id   d063a4a8d73150066b3600d7c9d12682
#
_cell.length_a   1.000
_cell.length_b   1.000
_cell.length_c   1.000
_cell.angle_alpha   90.00
_cell.angle_beta   90.00
_cell.angle_gamma   90.00
#
_symmetry.space_group_name_H-M   'P 1'
#
loop_
_entity.id
_entity.type
_entity.pdbx_description
1 polymer ?
#
loop_
_entity_poly.entity_id
_entity_poly.type
_entity_poly.pdbx_seq_one_letter_code
_entity_poly.pdbx_strand_id
1 'polypeptide(L)'
;MDFIKIAICDDEKNIRAYLSSLVRKQGAECEIAEYASADEYLLDQTEYDLLFLDIELDGAASGMDGMELARRIRGMELERQPVIIFVTGYEKYVYDAFDVGAFQYLLKPIDEQRFAEVFDRAAAQIIFEAEQKKKTLVIQYGCESRAVPIHSIYYIESRNHKVVLYLKDG
;
A
#
# COMPACT_ATOMS: atom_id res chain seq x y z
N MET A 1 10.54 6.52 -14.06
CA MET A 1 10.24 5.31 -13.26
C MET A 1 9.46 5.77 -12.05
N ASP A 2 8.40 5.07 -11.72
CA ASP A 2 7.64 5.43 -10.52
C ASP A 2 8.37 4.79 -9.33
N PHE A 3 8.86 5.61 -8.41
CA PHE A 3 9.47 5.14 -7.16
C PHE A 3 8.40 4.48 -6.31
N ILE A 4 8.75 3.40 -5.61
CA ILE A 4 7.89 2.84 -4.57
C ILE A 4 8.02 3.71 -3.33
N LYS A 5 6.93 4.32 -2.87
CA LYS A 5 6.91 5.08 -1.63
C LYS A 5 6.62 4.15 -0.46
N ILE A 6 7.55 4.11 0.47
CA ILE A 6 7.54 3.20 1.61
C ILE A 6 7.47 3.98 2.91
N ALA A 7 6.52 3.66 3.76
CA ALA A 7 6.50 4.11 5.13
C ALA A 7 6.94 3.00 6.08
N ILE A 8 7.67 3.36 7.12
CA ILE A 8 8.05 2.50 8.24
C ILE A 8 7.55 3.15 9.51
N CYS A 9 6.62 2.51 10.19
CA CYS A 9 6.04 3.01 11.43
C CYS A 9 6.34 2.01 12.58
N ASP A 10 7.21 2.40 13.48
CA ASP A 10 7.68 1.62 14.63
C ASP A 10 8.25 2.61 15.66
N ASP A 11 7.94 2.49 16.93
CA ASP A 11 8.43 3.40 17.98
C ASP A 11 9.93 3.21 18.25
N GLU A 12 10.48 2.02 17.98
CA GLU A 12 11.88 1.70 18.13
C GLU A 12 12.74 2.24 16.96
N LYS A 13 13.52 3.28 17.21
CA LYS A 13 14.40 3.88 16.20
C LYS A 13 15.35 2.87 15.53
N ASN A 14 15.87 1.91 16.32
CA ASN A 14 16.80 0.91 15.81
C ASN A 14 16.12 -0.04 14.82
N ILE A 15 14.86 -0.38 15.06
CA ILE A 15 14.06 -1.23 14.15
C ILE A 15 13.77 -0.46 12.85
N ARG A 16 13.35 0.81 12.92
CA ARG A 16 13.16 1.65 11.72
C ARG A 16 14.43 1.72 10.88
N ALA A 17 15.58 2.03 11.50
CA ALA A 17 16.86 2.10 10.79
C ALA A 17 17.26 0.73 10.18
N TYR A 18 16.98 -0.37 10.88
CA TYR A 18 17.25 -1.71 10.38
C TYR A 18 16.37 -2.05 9.19
N LEU A 19 15.06 -1.82 9.27
CA LEU A 19 14.13 -2.02 8.15
C LEU A 19 14.51 -1.16 6.94
N SER A 20 14.83 0.13 7.15
CA SER A 20 15.33 1.01 6.09
C SER A 20 16.58 0.44 5.42
N SER A 21 17.50 -0.15 6.19
CA SER A 21 18.71 -0.79 5.65
C SER A 21 18.39 -2.03 4.83
N LEU A 22 17.45 -2.86 5.28
CA LEU A 22 17.00 -4.05 4.56
C LEU A 22 16.33 -3.69 3.24
N VAL A 23 15.45 -2.68 3.22
CA VAL A 23 14.82 -2.17 2.00
C VAL A 23 15.87 -1.71 0.99
N ARG A 24 16.86 -0.92 1.42
CA ARG A 24 17.92 -0.41 0.53
C ARG A 24 18.80 -1.53 -0.03
N LYS A 25 19.02 -2.61 0.73
CA LYS A 25 19.75 -3.79 0.24
C LYS A 25 19.05 -4.48 -0.95
N GLN A 26 17.73 -4.33 -1.10
CA GLN A 26 16.99 -4.95 -2.22
C GLN A 26 17.24 -4.25 -3.56
N GLY A 27 17.87 -3.08 -3.56
CA GLY A 27 18.24 -2.36 -4.79
C GLY A 27 17.06 -1.77 -5.57
N ALA A 28 15.85 -1.77 -4.99
CA ALA A 28 14.70 -1.13 -5.60
C ALA A 28 14.81 0.39 -5.49
N GLU A 29 14.40 1.11 -6.54
CA GLU A 29 14.26 2.57 -6.47
C GLU A 29 13.05 2.90 -5.59
N CYS A 30 13.30 3.39 -4.37
CA CYS A 30 12.26 3.68 -3.39
C CYS A 30 12.55 4.95 -2.59
N GLU A 31 11.49 5.58 -2.14
CA GLU A 31 11.52 6.66 -1.17
C GLU A 31 11.02 6.11 0.17
N ILE A 32 11.77 6.34 1.25
CA ILE A 32 11.46 5.80 2.58
C ILE A 32 11.21 6.95 3.54
N ALA A 33 10.04 6.93 4.19
CA ALA A 33 9.72 7.78 5.33
C ALA A 33 9.60 6.93 6.60
N GLU A 34 10.03 7.49 7.73
CA GLU A 34 10.03 6.84 9.03
C GLU A 34 9.16 7.61 10.02
N TYR A 35 8.33 6.89 10.78
CA TYR A 35 7.41 7.44 11.78
C TYR A 35 7.60 6.69 13.09
N ALA A 36 7.66 7.43 14.19
CA ALA A 36 7.79 6.85 15.52
C ALA A 36 6.44 6.56 16.18
N SER A 37 5.34 7.01 15.58
CA SER A 37 4.00 6.79 16.12
C SER A 37 2.92 6.84 15.04
N ALA A 38 1.75 6.32 15.36
CA ALA A 38 0.56 6.41 14.50
C ALA A 38 0.16 7.87 14.24
N ASP A 39 0.31 8.74 15.24
CA ASP A 39 -0.03 10.16 15.11
C ASP A 39 0.88 10.87 14.09
N GLU A 40 2.19 10.60 14.13
CA GLU A 40 3.14 11.15 13.14
C GLU A 40 2.79 10.70 11.71
N TYR A 41 2.48 9.41 11.52
CA TYR A 41 2.06 8.90 10.23
C TYR A 41 0.79 9.59 9.71
N LEU A 42 -0.21 9.78 10.57
CA LEU A 42 -1.49 10.38 10.18
C LEU A 42 -1.41 11.89 9.90
N LEU A 43 -0.39 12.58 10.42
CA LEU A 43 -0.14 13.99 10.11
C LEU A 43 0.47 14.17 8.71
N ASP A 44 1.15 13.17 8.19
CA ASP A 44 1.65 13.17 6.83
C ASP A 44 0.52 12.80 5.85
N GLN A 45 0.33 13.64 4.85
CA GLN A 45 -0.70 13.43 3.81
C GLN A 45 -0.15 12.69 2.59
N THR A 46 1.06 12.14 2.68
CA THR A 46 1.68 11.37 1.61
C THR A 46 0.99 10.01 1.50
N GLU A 47 0.55 9.66 0.29
CA GLU A 47 0.09 8.31 0.00
C GLU A 47 1.30 7.39 -0.23
N TYR A 48 1.35 6.30 0.52
CA TYR A 48 2.40 5.28 0.45
C TYR A 48 1.90 4.04 -0.29
N ASP A 49 2.81 3.39 -1.02
CA ASP A 49 2.54 2.12 -1.70
C ASP A 49 2.70 0.93 -0.76
N LEU A 50 3.65 1.03 0.18
CA LEU A 50 4.01 -0.02 1.12
C LEU A 50 4.16 0.57 2.52
N LEU A 51 3.59 -0.09 3.52
CA LEU A 51 3.71 0.26 4.93
C LEU A 51 4.23 -0.95 5.72
N PHE A 52 5.42 -0.79 6.33
CA PHE A 52 5.88 -1.64 7.42
C PHE A 52 5.38 -1.06 8.73
N LEU A 53 4.64 -1.82 9.50
CA LEU A 53 3.90 -1.33 10.65
C LEU A 53 4.09 -2.24 11.86
N ASP A 54 4.62 -1.70 12.95
CA ASP A 54 4.56 -2.40 14.23
C ASP A 54 3.13 -2.32 14.80
N ILE A 55 2.71 -3.39 15.43
CA ILE A 55 1.40 -3.44 16.10
C ILE A 55 1.44 -2.70 17.42
N GLU A 56 2.50 -2.90 18.21
CA GLU A 56 2.67 -2.21 19.48
C GLU A 56 3.44 -0.90 19.28
N LEU A 57 2.71 0.18 19.09
CA LEU A 57 3.25 1.53 18.97
C LEU A 57 3.11 2.26 20.29
N ASP A 58 4.18 2.29 21.08
CA ASP A 58 4.23 3.10 22.29
C ASP A 58 4.51 4.57 21.93
N GLY A 59 3.94 5.50 22.68
CA GLY A 59 4.23 6.92 22.54
C GLY A 59 3.31 7.73 21.63
N ALA A 60 2.29 7.14 21.04
CA ALA A 60 1.22 7.91 20.41
C ALA A 60 0.43 8.69 21.46
N ALA A 61 0.27 10.00 21.28
CA ALA A 61 -0.55 10.84 22.19
C ALA A 61 -2.01 10.40 22.18
N SER A 62 -2.48 9.86 21.07
CA SER A 62 -3.82 9.27 20.90
C SER A 62 -3.98 7.90 21.59
N GLY A 63 -2.89 7.22 21.96
CA GLY A 63 -2.89 5.85 22.43
C GLY A 63 -3.21 4.82 21.34
N MET A 64 -3.13 5.21 20.07
CA MET A 64 -3.43 4.36 18.91
C MET A 64 -2.31 3.36 18.67
N ASP A 65 -2.64 2.07 18.63
CA ASP A 65 -1.74 1.00 18.22
C ASP A 65 -1.69 0.83 16.70
N GLY A 66 -0.77 -0.02 16.22
CA GLY A 66 -0.62 -0.24 14.78
C GLY A 66 -1.80 -0.96 14.14
N MET A 67 -2.53 -1.77 14.89
CA MET A 67 -3.72 -2.45 14.39
C MET A 67 -4.86 -1.45 14.13
N GLU A 68 -5.04 -0.52 15.05
CA GLU A 68 -6.04 0.55 14.92
C GLU A 68 -5.66 1.51 13.79
N LEU A 69 -4.35 1.85 13.66
CA LEU A 69 -3.84 2.62 12.52
C LEU A 69 -4.15 1.93 11.19
N ALA A 70 -3.91 0.62 11.09
CA ALA A 70 -4.21 -0.15 9.87
C ALA A 70 -5.70 -0.12 9.53
N ARG A 71 -6.60 -0.30 10.51
CA ARG A 71 -8.06 -0.17 10.31
C ARG A 71 -8.43 1.21 9.81
N ARG A 72 -7.83 2.25 10.38
CA ARG A 72 -8.09 3.63 9.98
C ARG A 72 -7.63 3.89 8.55
N ILE A 73 -6.45 3.42 8.15
CA ILE A 73 -5.95 3.53 6.77
C ILE A 73 -6.92 2.83 5.80
N ARG A 74 -7.41 1.61 6.14
CA ARG A 74 -8.37 0.88 5.30
C ARG A 74 -9.72 1.62 5.15
N GLY A 75 -10.10 2.45 6.11
CA GLY A 75 -11.30 3.29 6.05
C GLY A 75 -11.11 4.62 5.31
N MET A 76 -9.88 4.97 4.90
CA MET A 76 -9.62 6.20 4.15
C MET A 76 -9.94 6.01 2.66
N GLU A 77 -10.52 7.04 2.05
CA GLU A 77 -10.67 7.13 0.58
C GLU A 77 -9.33 7.56 -0.03
N LEU A 78 -8.46 6.59 -0.26
CA LEU A 78 -7.16 6.79 -0.90
C LEU A 78 -7.27 6.40 -2.38
N GLU A 79 -6.50 7.07 -3.23
CA GLU A 79 -6.39 6.68 -4.64
C GLU A 79 -5.88 5.24 -4.76
N ARG A 80 -5.01 4.85 -3.83
CA ARG A 80 -4.49 3.50 -3.69
C ARG A 80 -4.31 3.14 -2.22
N GLN A 81 -4.82 1.97 -1.84
CA GLN A 81 -4.57 1.42 -0.50
C GLN A 81 -3.15 0.87 -0.42
N PRO A 82 -2.36 1.21 0.61
CA PRO A 82 -1.03 0.67 0.76
C PRO A 82 -1.03 -0.83 1.02
N VAL A 83 -0.02 -1.52 0.52
CA VAL A 83 0.32 -2.87 0.97
C VAL A 83 0.80 -2.77 2.41
N ILE A 84 0.17 -3.45 3.36
CA ILE A 84 0.56 -3.43 4.78
C ILE A 84 1.27 -4.72 5.14
N ILE A 85 2.49 -4.60 5.68
CA ILE A 85 3.27 -5.68 6.25
C ILE A 85 3.46 -5.37 7.73
N PHE A 86 2.89 -6.19 8.60
CA PHE A 86 3.14 -6.05 10.03
C PHE A 86 4.52 -6.59 10.41
N VAL A 87 5.22 -5.85 11.27
CA VAL A 87 6.52 -6.23 11.81
C VAL A 87 6.46 -6.10 13.33
N THR A 88 6.33 -7.19 14.07
CA THR A 88 6.09 -7.16 15.51
C THR A 88 6.69 -8.35 16.24
N GLY A 89 6.88 -8.21 17.54
CA GLY A 89 7.36 -9.27 18.43
C GLY A 89 6.31 -10.31 18.83
N TYR A 90 5.05 -10.15 18.47
CA TYR A 90 3.95 -10.92 19.02
C TYR A 90 3.16 -11.71 18.00
N GLU A 91 3.19 -13.04 18.11
CA GLU A 91 2.44 -13.95 17.23
C GLU A 91 0.91 -13.89 17.42
N LYS A 92 0.45 -13.46 18.60
CA LYS A 92 -0.98 -13.46 18.95
C LYS A 92 -1.86 -12.62 18.03
N TYR A 93 -1.29 -11.64 17.33
CA TYR A 93 -2.01 -10.71 16.45
C TYR A 93 -2.14 -11.20 14.99
N VAL A 94 -1.63 -12.39 14.67
CA VAL A 94 -1.68 -12.91 13.28
C VAL A 94 -3.12 -12.99 12.76
N TYR A 95 -4.07 -13.40 13.59
CA TYR A 95 -5.47 -13.48 13.19
C TYR A 95 -6.10 -12.11 12.94
N ASP A 96 -5.82 -11.15 13.83
CA ASP A 96 -6.34 -9.79 13.69
C ASP A 96 -5.78 -9.07 12.45
N ALA A 97 -4.56 -9.43 12.03
CA ALA A 97 -3.94 -8.91 10.82
C ALA A 97 -4.71 -9.27 9.54
N PHE A 98 -5.40 -10.43 9.51
CA PHE A 98 -6.26 -10.80 8.39
C PHE A 98 -7.47 -9.86 8.23
N ASP A 99 -8.04 -9.40 9.33
CA ASP A 99 -9.24 -8.54 9.32
C ASP A 99 -8.98 -7.18 8.65
N VAL A 100 -7.72 -6.71 8.70
CA VAL A 100 -7.31 -5.46 8.04
C VAL A 100 -6.71 -5.67 6.65
N GLY A 101 -6.77 -6.89 6.12
CA GLY A 101 -6.22 -7.22 4.81
C GLY A 101 -4.71 -6.99 4.74
N ALA A 102 -3.97 -7.39 5.78
CA ALA A 102 -2.52 -7.35 5.77
C ALA A 102 -1.97 -8.28 4.68
N PHE A 103 -0.95 -7.80 3.97
CA PHE A 103 -0.27 -8.59 2.94
C PHE A 103 0.55 -9.71 3.56
N GLN A 104 1.25 -9.39 4.64
CA GLN A 104 2.12 -10.34 5.34
C GLN A 104 2.39 -9.89 6.78
N TYR A 105 2.96 -10.81 7.54
CA TYR A 105 3.34 -10.66 8.94
C TYR A 105 4.80 -11.14 9.11
N LEU A 106 5.65 -10.29 9.68
CA LEU A 106 7.04 -10.58 9.98
C LEU A 106 7.26 -10.49 11.48
N LEU A 107 7.82 -11.54 12.06
CA LEU A 107 8.15 -11.56 13.48
C LEU A 107 9.53 -10.96 13.75
N LYS A 108 9.64 -10.19 14.81
CA LYS A 108 10.91 -9.77 15.40
C LYS A 108 11.51 -10.92 16.22
N PRO A 109 12.81 -11.25 16.12
CA PRO A 109 13.82 -10.62 15.27
C PRO A 109 13.60 -10.95 13.78
N ILE A 110 13.79 -9.95 12.91
CA ILE A 110 13.51 -10.06 11.49
C ILE A 110 14.58 -10.93 10.81
N ASP A 111 14.15 -12.02 10.19
CA ASP A 111 15.00 -12.83 9.31
C ASP A 111 15.19 -12.12 7.96
N GLU A 112 16.45 -11.87 7.55
CA GLU A 112 16.77 -11.11 6.35
C GLU A 112 16.30 -11.82 5.08
N GLN A 113 16.40 -13.15 5.01
CA GLN A 113 15.95 -13.90 3.84
C GLN A 113 14.43 -13.83 3.70
N ARG A 114 13.73 -14.04 4.83
CA ARG A 114 12.27 -13.93 4.86
C ARG A 114 11.79 -12.53 4.51
N PHE A 115 12.50 -11.49 4.98
CA PHE A 115 12.22 -10.10 4.62
C PHE A 115 12.34 -9.90 3.12
N ALA A 116 13.43 -10.35 2.49
CA ALA A 116 13.66 -10.22 1.06
C ALA A 116 12.54 -10.88 0.24
N GLU A 117 12.17 -12.12 0.57
CA GLU A 117 11.07 -12.84 -0.11
C GLU A 117 9.74 -12.09 -0.02
N VAL A 118 9.42 -11.53 1.15
CA VAL A 118 8.17 -10.79 1.38
C VAL A 118 8.19 -9.46 0.65
N PHE A 119 9.32 -8.75 0.69
CA PHE A 119 9.51 -7.48 0.01
C PHE A 119 9.38 -7.63 -1.51
N ASP A 120 10.05 -8.61 -2.12
CA ASP A 120 9.99 -8.86 -3.56
C ASP A 120 8.56 -9.12 -4.03
N ARG A 121 7.79 -9.91 -3.27
CA ARG A 121 6.38 -10.18 -3.56
C ARG A 121 5.51 -8.92 -3.44
N ALA A 122 5.73 -8.11 -2.41
CA ALA A 122 5.01 -6.87 -2.21
C ALA A 122 5.33 -5.86 -3.33
N ALA A 123 6.61 -5.69 -3.66
CA ALA A 123 7.04 -4.82 -4.74
C ALA A 123 6.47 -5.25 -6.11
N ALA A 124 6.48 -6.55 -6.40
CA ALA A 124 5.89 -7.09 -7.62
C ALA A 124 4.38 -6.81 -7.71
N GLN A 125 3.63 -6.97 -6.61
CA GLN A 125 2.22 -6.62 -6.57
C GLN A 125 1.99 -5.13 -6.82
N ILE A 126 2.76 -4.28 -6.15
CA ILE A 126 2.69 -2.82 -6.28
C ILE A 126 2.89 -2.38 -7.72
N ILE A 127 3.95 -2.89 -8.36
CA ILE A 127 4.28 -2.58 -9.75
C ILE A 127 3.18 -3.07 -10.69
N PHE A 128 2.71 -4.30 -10.50
CA PHE A 128 1.64 -4.87 -11.32
C PHE A 128 0.35 -4.05 -11.25
N GLU A 129 -0.08 -3.64 -10.06
CA GLU A 129 -1.27 -2.80 -9.86
C GLU A 129 -1.11 -1.42 -10.51
N ALA A 130 0.08 -0.80 -10.38
CA ALA A 130 0.37 0.48 -11.02
C ALA A 130 0.31 0.38 -12.56
N GLU A 131 0.83 -0.71 -13.13
CA GLU A 131 0.74 -0.95 -14.58
C GLU A 131 -0.69 -1.18 -15.05
N GLN A 132 -1.52 -1.89 -14.26
CA GLN A 132 -2.94 -2.09 -14.62
C GLN A 132 -3.70 -0.76 -14.63
N LYS A 133 -3.41 0.16 -13.71
CA LYS A 133 -4.02 1.50 -13.68
C LYS A 133 -3.63 2.36 -14.89
N LYS A 134 -2.44 2.17 -15.44
CA LYS A 134 -1.98 2.89 -16.65
C LYS A 134 -2.66 2.40 -17.94
N LYS A 135 -3.32 1.24 -17.94
CA LYS A 135 -4.01 0.72 -19.11
C LYS A 135 -5.23 1.57 -19.43
N THR A 136 -5.27 2.09 -20.66
CA THR A 136 -6.36 2.90 -21.17
C THR A 136 -7.00 2.25 -22.39
N LEU A 137 -8.33 2.40 -22.49
CA LEU A 137 -9.08 2.09 -23.69
C LEU A 137 -9.22 3.38 -24.51
N VAL A 138 -8.69 3.40 -25.72
CA VAL A 138 -8.88 4.53 -26.64
C VAL A 138 -10.16 4.31 -27.42
N ILE A 139 -11.11 5.23 -27.25
CA ILE A 139 -12.40 5.20 -27.94
C ILE A 139 -12.36 6.28 -29.02
N GLN A 140 -12.68 5.90 -30.25
CA GLN A 140 -12.86 6.84 -31.34
C GLN A 140 -14.36 7.04 -31.60
N TYR A 141 -14.77 8.30 -31.63
CA TYR A 141 -16.12 8.68 -31.97
C TYR A 141 -16.08 9.84 -33.02
N GLY A 142 -16.38 9.52 -34.25
CA GLY A 142 -16.20 10.50 -35.36
C GLY A 142 -14.75 10.91 -35.53
N CYS A 143 -14.47 12.20 -35.40
CA CYS A 143 -13.11 12.77 -35.46
C CYS A 143 -12.45 12.95 -34.10
N GLU A 144 -13.13 12.57 -33.03
CA GLU A 144 -12.61 12.68 -31.65
C GLU A 144 -12.12 11.34 -31.14
N SER A 145 -11.05 11.37 -30.37
CA SER A 145 -10.56 10.19 -29.61
C SER A 145 -10.47 10.53 -28.13
N ARG A 146 -10.94 9.62 -27.27
CA ARG A 146 -10.90 9.76 -25.82
C ARG A 146 -10.25 8.53 -25.21
N ALA A 147 -9.24 8.75 -24.38
CA ALA A 147 -8.63 7.71 -23.58
C ALA A 147 -9.40 7.55 -22.27
N VAL A 148 -9.87 6.34 -21.97
CA VAL A 148 -10.59 6.00 -20.76
C VAL A 148 -9.79 4.96 -20.00
N PRO A 149 -9.41 5.19 -18.73
CA PRO A 149 -8.71 4.18 -17.93
C PRO A 149 -9.56 2.92 -17.81
N ILE A 150 -8.97 1.75 -18.11
CA ILE A 150 -9.72 0.47 -18.12
C ILE A 150 -10.28 0.17 -16.72
N HIS A 151 -9.55 0.51 -15.66
CA HIS A 151 -9.99 0.27 -14.28
C HIS A 151 -11.20 1.11 -13.85
N SER A 152 -11.46 2.26 -14.54
CA SER A 152 -12.64 3.09 -14.28
C SER A 152 -13.91 2.57 -14.98
N ILE A 153 -13.79 1.59 -15.89
CA ILE A 153 -14.94 1.05 -16.60
C ILE A 153 -15.65 0.03 -15.70
N TYR A 154 -16.93 0.29 -15.42
CA TYR A 154 -17.77 -0.62 -14.66
C TYR A 154 -18.29 -1.76 -15.54
N TYR A 155 -18.92 -1.40 -16.67
CA TYR A 155 -19.30 -2.35 -17.72
C TYR A 155 -19.45 -1.64 -19.08
N ILE A 156 -19.51 -2.45 -20.14
CA ILE A 156 -19.68 -1.98 -21.52
C ILE A 156 -20.96 -2.61 -22.06
N GLU A 157 -21.84 -1.79 -22.59
CA GLU A 157 -23.08 -2.22 -23.25
C GLU A 157 -23.02 -1.94 -24.73
N SER A 158 -23.42 -2.91 -25.55
CA SER A 158 -23.64 -2.71 -26.99
C SER A 158 -25.14 -2.68 -27.26
N ARG A 159 -25.65 -1.54 -27.69
CA ARG A 159 -27.06 -1.34 -27.99
C ARG A 159 -27.28 -0.47 -29.22
N ASN A 160 -28.09 -0.94 -30.17
CA ASN A 160 -28.45 -0.20 -31.39
C ASN A 160 -27.22 0.32 -32.18
N HIS A 161 -26.22 -0.53 -32.40
CA HIS A 161 -24.96 -0.22 -33.08
C HIS A 161 -24.11 0.87 -32.36
N LYS A 162 -24.38 1.13 -31.09
CA LYS A 162 -23.60 2.02 -30.24
C LYS A 162 -22.98 1.23 -29.09
N VAL A 163 -21.79 1.65 -28.69
CA VAL A 163 -21.12 1.15 -27.49
C VAL A 163 -21.23 2.21 -26.41
N VAL A 164 -21.76 1.86 -25.27
CA VAL A 164 -21.89 2.74 -24.10
C VAL A 164 -21.00 2.20 -23.00
N LEU A 165 -20.13 3.05 -22.47
CA LEU A 165 -19.28 2.74 -21.34
C LEU A 165 -19.89 3.37 -20.09
N TYR A 166 -20.05 2.55 -19.07
CA TYR A 166 -20.47 2.99 -17.74
C TYR A 166 -19.22 3.03 -16.84
N LEU A 167 -18.94 4.21 -16.32
CA LEU A 167 -17.78 4.45 -15.47
C LEU A 167 -18.18 4.35 -13.99
N LYS A 168 -17.22 4.02 -13.12
CA LYS A 168 -17.45 3.84 -11.67
C LYS A 168 -17.81 5.14 -10.96
N ASP A 169 -17.31 6.26 -11.49
CA ASP A 169 -17.49 7.61 -10.91
C ASP A 169 -18.48 8.48 -11.67
N GLY A 170 -19.51 7.86 -12.22
CA GLY A 170 -20.72 8.51 -12.71
C GLY A 170 -20.90 9.05 -14.00
#